data_6e5d7d5939ae3f7e5f55f15434371df3
#
_entry.id   6e5d7d5939ae3f7e5f55f15434371df3
#
_cell.length_a   1.000
_cell.length_b   1.000
_cell.length_c   1.000
_cell.angle_alpha   90.00
_cell.angle_beta   90.00
_cell.angle_gamma   90.00
#
_symmetry.space_group_name_H-M   'P 1'
#
loop_
_entity.id
_entity.type
_entity.pdbx_description
1 polymer ?
#
loop_
_entity_poly.entity_id
_entity_poly.type
_entity_poly.pdbx_seq_one_letter_code
_entity_poly.pdbx_strand_id
1 'polypeptide(L)'
;MLTFILGPSGSGKSRRMLAELRARAENGQRSLLIVPEQFTSSTEGTLYHILGDSLSAYVESYSFTSLAESLLRRYGGAAVETLSEAGRALLVRRAADSLLDKVVYYNRQRRSAAFCEKAAQTIEELKSAGITPDQLAAYARLPGADREKLEELSLIYGSYEAQLAQTAMDPGDRQQLAAQMLDASFFAGRAVYMDEFDTFNAPKKRLLGAMLAALPSVTVALCDD
;
A
#
# COMPACT_ATOMS: atom_id res chain seq x y z
N MET A 1 3.33 -22.22 0.24
CA MET A 1 2.60 -22.70 -0.96
C MET A 1 1.67 -21.60 -1.42
N LEU A 2 1.64 -21.25 -2.71
CA LEU A 2 0.72 -20.27 -3.28
C LEU A 2 -0.34 -21.02 -4.09
N THR A 3 -1.61 -20.79 -3.78
CA THR A 3 -2.76 -21.43 -4.46
C THR A 3 -3.57 -20.33 -5.15
N PHE A 4 -3.96 -20.56 -6.40
CA PHE A 4 -4.83 -19.66 -7.15
C PHE A 4 -6.21 -20.26 -7.37
N ILE A 5 -7.24 -19.43 -7.20
CA ILE A 5 -8.60 -19.69 -7.63
C ILE A 5 -8.83 -18.78 -8.84
N LEU A 6 -8.79 -19.35 -10.04
CA LEU A 6 -8.90 -18.63 -11.31
C LEU A 6 -10.29 -18.80 -11.91
N GLY A 7 -10.76 -17.79 -12.62
CA GLY A 7 -12.00 -17.84 -13.40
C GLY A 7 -12.51 -16.43 -13.76
N PRO A 8 -13.40 -16.32 -14.74
CA PRO A 8 -13.97 -15.04 -15.15
C PRO A 8 -14.82 -14.39 -14.05
N SER A 9 -15.17 -13.13 -14.23
CA SER A 9 -16.08 -12.42 -13.33
C SER A 9 -17.39 -13.20 -13.17
N GLY A 10 -17.92 -13.30 -11.94
CA GLY A 10 -19.15 -14.04 -11.65
C GLY A 10 -19.03 -15.57 -11.62
N SER A 11 -17.86 -16.18 -11.83
CA SER A 11 -17.66 -17.64 -11.83
C SER A 11 -17.76 -18.30 -10.45
N GLY A 12 -17.96 -17.53 -9.37
CA GLY A 12 -18.13 -18.05 -8.01
C GLY A 12 -16.83 -18.21 -7.22
N LYS A 13 -15.72 -17.59 -7.63
CA LYS A 13 -14.43 -17.60 -6.92
C LYS A 13 -14.56 -17.18 -5.45
N SER A 14 -15.13 -16.00 -5.19
CA SER A 14 -15.37 -15.48 -3.84
C SER A 14 -16.30 -16.39 -3.04
N ARG A 15 -17.35 -16.93 -3.66
CA ARG A 15 -18.24 -17.91 -3.02
C ARG A 15 -17.50 -19.17 -2.57
N ARG A 16 -16.62 -19.69 -3.42
CA ARG A 16 -15.77 -20.86 -3.08
C ARG A 16 -14.84 -20.52 -1.91
N MET A 17 -14.17 -19.37 -1.96
CA MET A 17 -13.30 -18.92 -0.90
C MET A 17 -14.03 -18.75 0.43
N LEU A 18 -15.22 -18.13 0.43
CA LEU A 18 -16.05 -17.97 1.62
C LEU A 18 -16.52 -19.32 2.19
N ALA A 19 -16.81 -20.30 1.34
CA ALA A 19 -17.14 -21.67 1.79
C ALA A 19 -15.92 -22.34 2.47
N GLU A 20 -14.71 -22.16 1.94
CA GLU A 20 -13.49 -22.68 2.57
C GLU A 20 -13.22 -21.97 3.92
N LEU A 21 -13.37 -20.64 4.00
CA LEU A 21 -13.26 -19.88 5.25
C LEU A 21 -14.24 -20.37 6.31
N ARG A 22 -15.49 -20.61 5.92
CA ARG A 22 -16.52 -21.16 6.81
C ARG A 22 -16.15 -22.53 7.32
N ALA A 23 -15.78 -23.46 6.43
CA ALA A 23 -15.38 -24.82 6.82
C ALA A 23 -14.19 -24.81 7.79
N ARG A 24 -13.23 -23.89 7.62
CA ARG A 24 -12.12 -23.72 8.55
C ARG A 24 -12.59 -23.19 9.90
N ALA A 25 -13.48 -22.19 9.91
CA ALA A 25 -14.03 -21.64 11.15
C ALA A 25 -14.84 -22.69 11.94
N GLU A 26 -15.63 -23.52 11.26
CA GLU A 26 -16.36 -24.65 11.87
C GLU A 26 -15.42 -25.68 12.52
N ASN A 27 -14.19 -25.80 12.02
CA ASN A 27 -13.13 -26.63 12.63
C ASN A 27 -12.26 -25.86 13.66
N GLY A 28 -12.66 -24.68 14.09
CA GLY A 28 -11.94 -23.86 15.05
C GLY A 28 -10.61 -23.27 14.52
N GLN A 29 -10.42 -23.26 13.20
CA GLN A 29 -9.19 -22.78 12.56
C GLN A 29 -9.34 -21.31 12.16
N ARG A 30 -8.36 -20.50 12.53
CA ARG A 30 -8.35 -19.07 12.19
C ARG A 30 -7.90 -18.81 10.75
N SER A 31 -8.44 -17.75 10.17
CA SER A 31 -8.09 -17.30 8.83
C SER A 31 -8.05 -15.77 8.77
N LEU A 32 -7.25 -15.25 7.82
CA LEU A 32 -7.21 -13.85 7.44
C LEU A 32 -7.71 -13.73 6.00
N LEU A 33 -8.64 -12.83 5.75
CA LEU A 33 -9.07 -12.45 4.41
C LEU A 33 -8.58 -11.03 4.11
N ILE A 34 -7.79 -10.88 3.06
CA ILE A 34 -7.27 -9.58 2.62
C ILE A 34 -8.03 -9.17 1.37
N VAL A 35 -8.60 -7.95 1.41
CA VAL A 35 -9.38 -7.35 0.33
C VAL A 35 -8.93 -5.91 0.08
N PRO A 36 -9.22 -5.30 -1.08
CA PRO A 36 -9.00 -3.87 -1.30
C PRO A 36 -9.75 -3.01 -0.28
N GLU A 37 -9.22 -1.82 -0.02
CA GLU A 37 -9.76 -0.89 0.98
C GLU A 37 -11.25 -0.59 0.78
N GLN A 38 -11.68 -0.41 -0.47
CA GLN A 38 -13.07 -0.10 -0.81
C GLN A 38 -14.06 -1.24 -0.49
N PHE A 39 -13.58 -2.47 -0.36
CA PHE A 39 -14.44 -3.64 -0.09
C PHE A 39 -14.42 -4.08 1.37
N THR A 40 -13.63 -3.47 2.24
CA THR A 40 -13.47 -3.90 3.64
C THR A 40 -14.81 -4.00 4.37
N SER A 41 -15.60 -2.92 4.38
CA SER A 41 -16.89 -2.88 5.10
C SER A 41 -17.94 -3.86 4.52
N SER A 42 -18.00 -3.98 3.19
CA SER A 42 -18.93 -4.94 2.55
C SER A 42 -18.52 -6.39 2.81
N THR A 43 -17.21 -6.65 2.86
CA THR A 43 -16.65 -7.98 3.18
C THR A 43 -16.94 -8.34 4.63
N GLU A 44 -16.76 -7.45 5.58
CA GLU A 44 -17.12 -7.68 6.99
C GLU A 44 -18.60 -8.02 7.15
N GLY A 45 -19.49 -7.26 6.50
CA GLY A 45 -20.92 -7.56 6.48
C GLY A 45 -21.23 -8.93 5.89
N THR A 46 -20.57 -9.29 4.79
CA THR A 46 -20.74 -10.61 4.12
C THR A 46 -20.23 -11.75 5.01
N LEU A 47 -19.06 -11.59 5.61
CA LEU A 47 -18.49 -12.56 6.56
C LEU A 47 -19.41 -12.78 7.74
N TYR A 48 -19.91 -11.70 8.35
CA TYR A 48 -20.85 -11.79 9.46
C TYR A 48 -22.14 -12.51 9.08
N HIS A 49 -22.70 -12.20 7.91
CA HIS A 49 -23.91 -12.86 7.42
C HIS A 49 -23.71 -14.37 7.16
N ILE A 50 -22.55 -14.78 6.65
CA ILE A 50 -22.26 -16.18 6.32
C ILE A 50 -21.83 -16.98 7.55
N LEU A 51 -21.04 -16.39 8.43
CA LEU A 51 -20.44 -17.06 9.59
C LEU A 51 -21.32 -16.98 10.83
N GLY A 52 -22.11 -15.90 10.99
CA GLY A 52 -22.85 -15.61 12.20
C GLY A 52 -21.94 -15.25 13.39
N ASP A 53 -22.54 -14.99 14.54
CA ASP A 53 -21.83 -14.53 15.75
C ASP A 53 -20.76 -15.50 16.24
N SER A 54 -21.02 -16.80 16.16
CA SER A 54 -20.14 -17.81 16.73
C SER A 54 -18.86 -18.08 15.93
N LEU A 55 -18.93 -17.96 14.61
CA LEU A 55 -17.81 -18.27 13.71
C LEU A 55 -17.06 -17.02 13.23
N SER A 56 -17.63 -15.83 13.34
CA SER A 56 -17.01 -14.58 12.91
C SER A 56 -15.68 -14.30 13.63
N ALA A 57 -15.51 -14.74 14.86
CA ALA A 57 -14.26 -14.60 15.61
C ALA A 57 -13.07 -15.40 15.03
N TYR A 58 -13.31 -16.31 14.09
CA TYR A 58 -12.27 -17.13 13.45
C TYR A 58 -11.76 -16.53 12.14
N VAL A 59 -12.44 -15.52 11.58
CA VAL A 59 -12.06 -14.90 10.31
C VAL A 59 -11.90 -13.39 10.50
N GLU A 60 -10.69 -12.91 10.38
CA GLU A 60 -10.39 -11.48 10.42
C GLU A 60 -10.24 -10.96 8.98
N SER A 61 -10.86 -9.80 8.66
CA SER A 61 -10.66 -9.15 7.37
C SER A 61 -9.72 -7.96 7.49
N TYR A 62 -8.86 -7.78 6.49
CA TYR A 62 -7.91 -6.70 6.41
C TYR A 62 -7.85 -6.11 4.99
N SER A 63 -7.59 -4.82 4.90
CA SER A 63 -6.93 -4.24 3.73
C SER A 63 -5.41 -4.27 3.91
N PHE A 64 -4.64 -3.97 2.87
CA PHE A 64 -3.19 -3.81 3.04
C PHE A 64 -2.84 -2.69 4.02
N THR A 65 -3.62 -1.62 4.04
CA THR A 65 -3.44 -0.50 4.97
C THR A 65 -3.72 -0.94 6.41
N SER A 66 -4.87 -1.55 6.68
CA SER A 66 -5.20 -2.00 8.03
C SER A 66 -4.31 -3.15 8.53
N LEU A 67 -3.83 -4.00 7.62
CA LEU A 67 -2.83 -5.02 7.93
C LEU A 67 -1.50 -4.39 8.34
N ALA A 68 -1.02 -3.39 7.58
CA ALA A 68 0.19 -2.66 7.92
C ALA A 68 0.07 -1.98 9.29
N GLU A 69 -1.07 -1.32 9.56
CA GLU A 69 -1.33 -0.70 10.87
C GLU A 69 -1.34 -1.73 12.02
N SER A 70 -1.91 -2.91 11.79
CA SER A 70 -1.93 -3.99 12.77
C SER A 70 -0.52 -4.52 13.06
N LEU A 71 0.31 -4.69 12.02
CA LEU A 71 1.71 -5.07 12.14
C LEU A 71 2.51 -4.03 12.92
N LEU A 72 2.39 -2.74 12.53
CA LEU A 72 3.10 -1.65 13.19
C LEU A 72 2.70 -1.49 14.67
N ARG A 73 1.42 -1.67 15.00
CA ARG A 73 0.98 -1.68 16.41
C ARG A 73 1.60 -2.82 17.19
N ARG A 74 1.69 -4.00 16.59
CA ARG A 74 2.24 -5.18 17.26
C ARG A 74 3.75 -5.11 17.46
N TYR A 75 4.49 -4.57 16.51
CA TYR A 75 5.95 -4.58 16.48
C TYR A 75 6.62 -3.24 16.78
N GLY A 76 5.85 -2.20 17.12
CA GLY A 76 6.38 -0.95 17.68
C GLY A 76 6.57 0.21 16.68
N GLY A 77 6.09 0.10 15.45
CA GLY A 77 6.17 1.16 14.42
C GLY A 77 5.00 2.15 14.40
N ALA A 78 4.03 2.01 15.30
CA ALA A 78 2.78 2.80 15.26
C ALA A 78 2.94 4.27 15.64
N ALA A 79 4.01 4.65 16.35
CA ALA A 79 4.21 6.00 16.88
C ALA A 79 4.59 7.04 15.82
N VAL A 80 4.95 6.63 14.60
CA VAL A 80 5.32 7.56 13.54
C VAL A 80 4.06 8.10 12.89
N GLU A 81 3.89 9.42 12.91
CA GLU A 81 2.73 10.08 12.31
C GLU A 81 2.74 9.98 10.79
N THR A 82 1.55 9.85 10.21
CA THR A 82 1.36 9.90 8.77
C THR A 82 0.97 11.31 8.36
N LEU A 83 1.63 11.86 7.34
CA LEU A 83 1.29 13.17 6.82
C LEU A 83 -0.09 13.19 6.17
N SER A 84 -0.87 14.22 6.49
CA SER A 84 -2.09 14.56 5.75
C SER A 84 -1.74 15.13 4.36
N GLU A 85 -2.73 15.23 3.46
CA GLU A 85 -2.54 15.86 2.15
C GLU A 85 -1.99 17.29 2.27
N ALA A 86 -2.54 18.08 3.17
CA ALA A 86 -2.06 19.44 3.44
C ALA A 86 -0.62 19.42 3.98
N GLY A 87 -0.28 18.49 4.86
CA GLY A 87 1.08 18.30 5.38
C GLY A 87 2.07 17.97 4.27
N ARG A 88 1.69 17.11 3.33
CA ARG A 88 2.52 16.76 2.16
C ARG A 88 2.75 17.97 1.25
N ALA A 89 1.70 18.75 0.96
CA ALA A 89 1.82 19.97 0.15
C ALA A 89 2.75 21.01 0.81
N LEU A 90 2.65 21.18 2.12
CA LEU A 90 3.56 22.05 2.88
C LEU A 90 5.01 21.55 2.86
N LEU A 91 5.21 20.24 2.95
CA LEU A 91 6.54 19.65 2.88
C LEU A 91 7.16 19.82 1.48
N VAL A 92 6.36 19.65 0.41
CA VAL A 92 6.79 19.94 -0.98
C VAL A 92 7.19 21.40 -1.11
N ARG A 93 6.40 22.34 -0.58
CA ARG A 93 6.76 23.77 -0.59
C ARG A 93 8.10 24.01 0.10
N ARG A 94 8.30 23.43 1.27
CA ARG A 94 9.56 23.54 2.01
C ARG A 94 10.73 22.91 1.25
N ALA A 95 10.52 21.76 0.61
CA ALA A 95 11.49 21.11 -0.23
C ALA A 95 11.88 21.97 -1.44
N ALA A 96 10.91 22.54 -2.15
CA ALA A 96 11.16 23.44 -3.27
C ALA A 96 11.84 24.76 -2.83
N ASP A 97 11.49 25.30 -1.67
CA ASP A 97 12.14 26.51 -1.14
C ASP A 97 13.60 26.24 -0.72
N SER A 98 13.96 25.04 -0.26
CA SER A 98 15.34 24.66 0.05
C SER A 98 16.25 24.56 -1.17
N LEU A 99 15.68 24.49 -2.39
CA LEU A 99 16.37 24.30 -3.67
C LEU A 99 16.40 25.58 -4.52
N LEU A 100 16.40 26.77 -3.89
CA LEU A 100 16.22 28.08 -4.53
C LEU A 100 17.00 28.28 -5.83
N ASP A 101 18.27 27.88 -5.85
CA ASP A 101 19.19 28.09 -6.99
C ASP A 101 19.13 26.97 -8.03
N LYS A 102 18.44 25.87 -7.73
CA LYS A 102 18.37 24.68 -8.59
C LYS A 102 17.01 24.48 -9.27
N VAL A 103 15.98 25.21 -8.82
CA VAL A 103 14.62 25.13 -9.36
C VAL A 103 14.34 26.38 -10.18
N VAL A 104 14.63 26.31 -11.49
CA VAL A 104 14.47 27.40 -12.45
C VAL A 104 13.15 27.27 -13.21
N TYR A 105 12.82 26.09 -13.71
CA TYR A 105 11.60 25.79 -14.46
C TYR A 105 10.34 26.08 -13.63
N TYR A 106 10.30 25.57 -12.39
CA TYR A 106 9.17 25.79 -11.50
C TYR A 106 9.28 27.06 -10.64
N ASN A 107 10.27 27.92 -10.84
CA ASN A 107 10.55 29.07 -9.99
C ASN A 107 9.34 29.98 -9.74
N ARG A 108 8.53 30.24 -10.78
CA ARG A 108 7.33 31.09 -10.67
C ARG A 108 6.17 30.43 -9.94
N GLN A 109 6.10 29.10 -9.99
CA GLN A 109 4.94 28.30 -9.54
C GLN A 109 5.17 27.66 -8.18
N ARG A 110 6.41 27.39 -7.77
CA ARG A 110 6.80 26.60 -6.60
C ARG A 110 6.18 27.03 -5.27
N ARG A 111 5.73 28.29 -5.17
CA ARG A 111 5.08 28.83 -3.97
C ARG A 111 3.56 28.82 -4.04
N SER A 112 2.96 28.52 -5.17
CA SER A 112 1.51 28.42 -5.28
C SER A 112 0.99 27.15 -4.60
N ALA A 113 -0.15 27.24 -3.93
CA ALA A 113 -0.78 26.07 -3.29
C ALA A 113 -1.07 24.98 -4.33
N ALA A 114 -1.63 25.36 -5.48
CA ALA A 114 -1.96 24.44 -6.57
C ALA A 114 -0.73 23.65 -7.09
N PHE A 115 0.44 24.30 -7.21
CA PHE A 115 1.67 23.60 -7.57
C PHE A 115 2.08 22.60 -6.47
N CYS A 116 2.08 23.03 -5.20
CA CYS A 116 2.49 22.18 -4.09
C CYS A 116 1.59 20.95 -3.95
N GLU A 117 0.28 21.11 -4.09
CA GLU A 117 -0.69 20.02 -4.07
C GLU A 117 -0.47 19.06 -5.24
N LYS A 118 -0.32 19.60 -6.47
CA LYS A 118 -0.09 18.77 -7.65
C LYS A 118 1.26 18.04 -7.62
N ALA A 119 2.31 18.69 -7.14
CA ALA A 119 3.63 18.07 -6.98
C ALA A 119 3.59 16.98 -5.89
N ALA A 120 2.89 17.20 -4.76
CA ALA A 120 2.68 16.19 -3.73
C ALA A 120 1.94 14.98 -4.27
N GLN A 121 0.87 15.19 -5.04
CA GLN A 121 0.14 14.11 -5.71
C GLN A 121 1.04 13.34 -6.68
N THR A 122 1.83 14.05 -7.50
CA THR A 122 2.75 13.42 -8.46
C THR A 122 3.82 12.59 -7.74
N ILE A 123 4.37 13.09 -6.63
CA ILE A 123 5.33 12.33 -5.80
C ILE A 123 4.67 11.06 -5.25
N GLU A 124 3.43 11.14 -4.77
CA GLU A 124 2.68 9.97 -4.30
C GLU A 124 2.45 8.94 -5.41
N GLU A 125 2.10 9.38 -6.62
CA GLU A 125 1.96 8.51 -7.78
C GLU A 125 3.29 7.82 -8.14
N LEU A 126 4.41 8.56 -8.13
CA LEU A 126 5.76 8.00 -8.35
C LEU A 126 6.14 6.97 -7.28
N LYS A 127 5.90 7.27 -6.00
CA LYS A 127 6.12 6.32 -4.89
C LYS A 127 5.27 5.07 -5.05
N SER A 128 4.00 5.24 -5.42
CA SER A 128 3.08 4.14 -5.66
C SER A 128 3.51 3.26 -6.83
N ALA A 129 4.13 3.84 -7.85
CA ALA A 129 4.76 3.13 -8.95
C ALA A 129 6.12 2.51 -8.58
N GLY A 130 6.69 2.87 -7.43
CA GLY A 130 8.02 2.43 -6.98
C GLY A 130 9.18 3.18 -7.64
N ILE A 131 8.91 4.36 -8.20
CA ILE A 131 9.92 5.20 -8.85
C ILE A 131 10.59 6.09 -7.80
N THR A 132 11.90 5.97 -7.69
CA THR A 132 12.71 6.80 -6.79
C THR A 132 13.12 8.13 -7.45
N PRO A 133 13.56 9.15 -6.66
CA PRO A 133 14.11 10.39 -7.20
C PRO A 133 15.23 10.14 -8.22
N ASP A 134 16.16 9.21 -7.94
CA ASP A 134 17.27 8.89 -8.84
C ASP A 134 16.81 8.25 -10.15
N GLN A 135 15.81 7.38 -10.09
CA GLN A 135 15.21 6.79 -11.30
C GLN A 135 14.50 7.85 -12.14
N LEU A 136 13.81 8.80 -11.51
CA LEU A 136 13.18 9.92 -12.21
C LEU A 136 14.23 10.81 -12.88
N ALA A 137 15.34 11.12 -12.19
CA ALA A 137 16.48 11.86 -12.76
C ALA A 137 17.13 11.12 -13.93
N ALA A 138 17.24 9.79 -13.86
CA ALA A 138 17.75 8.96 -14.95
C ALA A 138 16.81 9.00 -16.17
N TYR A 139 15.50 8.91 -15.93
CA TYR A 139 14.48 9.00 -16.97
C TYR A 139 14.49 10.36 -17.68
N ALA A 140 14.72 11.45 -16.96
CA ALA A 140 14.82 12.80 -17.51
C ALA A 140 15.90 12.96 -18.60
N ARG A 141 16.89 12.07 -18.62
CA ARG A 141 18.01 12.08 -19.60
C ARG A 141 17.71 11.28 -20.86
N LEU A 142 16.58 10.59 -20.93
CA LEU A 142 16.20 9.82 -22.11
C LEU A 142 15.74 10.73 -23.27
N PRO A 143 15.95 10.34 -24.53
CA PRO A 143 15.44 11.08 -25.67
C PRO A 143 13.93 11.23 -25.62
N GLY A 144 13.43 12.45 -25.85
CA GLY A 144 11.99 12.75 -25.84
C GLY A 144 11.41 13.06 -24.45
N ALA A 145 12.18 12.95 -23.38
CA ALA A 145 11.76 13.39 -22.05
C ALA A 145 11.82 14.92 -21.92
N ASP A 146 10.90 15.50 -21.14
CA ASP A 146 10.97 16.90 -20.73
C ASP A 146 12.02 17.06 -19.61
N ARG A 147 13.26 17.19 -20.06
CA ARG A 147 14.44 17.09 -19.20
C ARG A 147 14.41 18.07 -18.04
N GLU A 148 14.25 19.36 -18.32
CA GLU A 148 14.29 20.40 -17.29
C GLU A 148 13.22 20.18 -16.21
N LYS A 149 12.02 19.90 -16.66
CA LYS A 149 10.87 19.63 -15.79
C LYS A 149 11.09 18.43 -14.88
N LEU A 150 11.58 17.32 -15.44
CA LEU A 150 11.73 16.07 -14.70
C LEU A 150 12.98 16.09 -13.79
N GLU A 151 14.08 16.72 -14.22
CA GLU A 151 15.25 16.92 -13.36
C GLU A 151 14.90 17.75 -12.12
N GLU A 152 14.19 18.87 -12.28
CA GLU A 152 13.77 19.69 -11.13
C GLU A 152 12.74 18.97 -10.24
N LEU A 153 11.80 18.24 -10.83
CA LEU A 153 10.86 17.44 -10.05
C LEU A 153 11.60 16.35 -9.24
N SER A 154 12.64 15.72 -9.82
CA SER A 154 13.45 14.74 -9.11
C SER A 154 14.20 15.36 -7.92
N LEU A 155 14.71 16.59 -8.05
CA LEU A 155 15.34 17.32 -6.97
C LEU A 155 14.36 17.67 -5.84
N ILE A 156 13.16 18.16 -6.21
CA ILE A 156 12.08 18.45 -5.24
C ILE A 156 11.68 17.16 -4.52
N TYR A 157 11.50 16.06 -5.25
CA TYR A 157 11.16 14.76 -4.69
C TYR A 157 12.25 14.26 -3.73
N GLY A 158 13.53 14.32 -4.11
CA GLY A 158 14.64 13.92 -3.23
C GLY A 158 14.71 14.77 -1.96
N SER A 159 14.51 16.10 -2.06
CA SER A 159 14.45 16.99 -0.90
C SER A 159 13.23 16.70 -0.01
N TYR A 160 12.08 16.39 -0.62
CA TYR A 160 10.86 15.95 0.09
C TYR A 160 11.13 14.70 0.93
N GLU A 161 11.70 13.64 0.32
CA GLU A 161 12.04 12.39 1.01
C GLU A 161 13.02 12.61 2.17
N ALA A 162 14.05 13.42 1.96
CA ALA A 162 15.03 13.72 2.99
C ALA A 162 14.42 14.46 4.20
N GLN A 163 13.44 15.33 3.97
CA GLN A 163 12.73 16.04 5.05
C GLN A 163 11.67 15.15 5.72
N LEU A 164 10.95 14.33 4.93
CA LEU A 164 9.97 13.38 5.42
C LEU A 164 10.60 12.40 6.43
N ALA A 165 11.74 11.83 6.08
CA ALA A 165 12.47 10.87 6.91
C ALA A 165 12.83 11.39 8.32
N GLN A 166 12.81 12.71 8.52
CA GLN A 166 13.12 13.33 9.82
C GLN A 166 11.89 13.51 10.71
N THR A 167 10.67 13.50 10.17
CA THR A 167 9.49 14.01 10.89
C THR A 167 8.29 13.08 10.86
N ALA A 168 8.08 12.33 9.77
CA ALA A 168 6.84 11.59 9.54
C ALA A 168 7.03 10.50 8.49
N MET A 169 5.94 9.84 8.10
CA MET A 169 5.88 8.87 6.99
C MET A 169 4.72 9.18 6.06
N ASP A 170 4.88 8.83 4.80
CA ASP A 170 3.76 8.71 3.87
C ASP A 170 3.01 7.39 4.09
N PRO A 171 1.73 7.29 3.68
CA PRO A 171 0.96 6.06 3.81
C PRO A 171 1.64 4.83 3.16
N GLY A 172 2.29 5.00 2.01
CA GLY A 172 3.05 3.95 1.33
C GLY A 172 4.28 3.50 2.10
N ASP A 173 4.94 4.41 2.81
CA ASP A 173 6.12 4.11 3.62
C ASP A 173 5.75 3.28 4.86
N ARG A 174 4.56 3.47 5.42
CA ARG A 174 4.04 2.64 6.50
C ARG A 174 3.86 1.18 6.05
N GLN A 175 3.35 0.94 4.85
CA GLN A 175 3.24 -0.40 4.29
C GLN A 175 4.63 -1.02 4.05
N GLN A 176 5.60 -0.22 3.62
CA GLN A 176 6.98 -0.67 3.46
C GLN A 176 7.64 -1.01 4.80
N LEU A 177 7.46 -0.18 5.82
CA LEU A 177 7.95 -0.44 7.17
C LEU A 177 7.31 -1.71 7.74
N ALA A 178 6.00 -1.87 7.58
CA ALA A 178 5.29 -3.07 7.99
C ALA A 178 5.85 -4.33 7.29
N ALA A 179 6.20 -4.24 6.02
CA ALA A 179 6.83 -5.34 5.29
C ALA A 179 8.21 -5.73 5.85
N GLN A 180 8.99 -4.75 6.33
CA GLN A 180 10.29 -4.99 6.95
C GLN A 180 10.18 -5.60 8.36
N MET A 181 9.12 -5.24 9.09
CA MET A 181 8.86 -5.71 10.46
C MET A 181 8.05 -7.00 10.50
N LEU A 182 7.57 -7.48 9.35
CA LEU A 182 6.70 -8.64 9.28
C LEU A 182 7.45 -9.89 9.72
N ASP A 183 6.88 -10.56 10.72
CA ASP A 183 7.36 -11.83 11.27
C ASP A 183 6.32 -12.93 11.01
N ALA A 184 6.80 -14.15 10.73
CA ALA A 184 5.95 -15.31 10.50
C ALA A 184 5.01 -15.62 11.69
N SER A 185 5.39 -15.23 12.92
CA SER A 185 4.57 -15.41 14.11
C SER A 185 3.25 -14.62 14.08
N PHE A 186 3.18 -13.52 13.30
CA PHE A 186 1.92 -12.80 13.10
C PHE A 186 0.84 -13.69 12.49
N PHE A 187 1.24 -14.56 11.58
CA PHE A 187 0.34 -15.46 10.86
C PHE A 187 0.24 -16.86 11.47
N ALA A 188 0.90 -17.11 12.60
CA ALA A 188 0.93 -18.43 13.21
C ALA A 188 -0.47 -18.98 13.46
N GLY A 189 -0.75 -20.17 12.96
CA GLY A 189 -2.06 -20.84 13.08
C GLY A 189 -3.17 -20.25 12.20
N ARG A 190 -2.86 -19.34 11.28
CA ARG A 190 -3.83 -18.69 10.39
C ARG A 190 -3.57 -19.05 8.94
N ALA A 191 -4.64 -19.32 8.17
CA ALA A 191 -4.55 -19.37 6.72
C ALA A 191 -4.84 -17.98 6.15
N VAL A 192 -4.17 -17.61 5.07
CA VAL A 192 -4.34 -16.30 4.43
C VAL A 192 -5.00 -16.46 3.07
N TYR A 193 -6.03 -15.68 2.87
CA TYR A 193 -6.81 -15.58 1.64
C TYR A 193 -6.77 -14.16 1.12
N MET A 194 -6.79 -13.99 -0.20
CA MET A 194 -6.84 -12.69 -0.87
C MET A 194 -7.89 -12.72 -1.97
N ASP A 195 -8.76 -11.71 -2.02
CA ASP A 195 -9.83 -11.59 -3.00
C ASP A 195 -10.02 -10.16 -3.50
N GLU A 196 -10.68 -10.00 -4.65
CA GLU A 196 -11.09 -8.73 -5.25
C GLU A 196 -9.92 -7.79 -5.64
N PHE A 197 -8.72 -8.32 -5.87
CA PHE A 197 -7.59 -7.53 -6.34
C PHE A 197 -7.43 -7.60 -7.86
N ASP A 198 -7.44 -6.44 -8.51
CA ASP A 198 -7.10 -6.29 -9.93
C ASP A 198 -5.63 -5.94 -10.11
N THR A 199 -5.09 -5.04 -9.24
CA THR A 199 -3.72 -4.55 -9.34
C THR A 199 -3.08 -4.36 -7.97
N PHE A 200 -1.74 -4.39 -7.98
CA PHE A 200 -0.92 -4.09 -6.81
C PHE A 200 0.06 -2.97 -7.13
N ASN A 201 0.04 -1.89 -6.36
CA ASN A 201 1.08 -0.87 -6.39
C ASN A 201 2.37 -1.37 -5.71
N ALA A 202 3.47 -0.61 -5.83
CA ALA A 202 4.77 -1.04 -5.33
C ALA A 202 4.80 -1.31 -3.81
N PRO A 203 4.23 -0.47 -2.93
CA PRO A 203 4.14 -0.77 -1.50
C PRO A 203 3.39 -2.06 -1.19
N LYS A 204 2.23 -2.29 -1.85
CA LYS A 204 1.45 -3.53 -1.68
C LYS A 204 2.22 -4.76 -2.17
N LYS A 205 2.94 -4.66 -3.31
CA LYS A 205 3.80 -5.75 -3.82
C LYS A 205 4.91 -6.12 -2.83
N ARG A 206 5.52 -5.12 -2.17
CA ARG A 206 6.56 -5.37 -1.16
C ARG A 206 6.00 -6.10 0.05
N LEU A 207 4.86 -5.64 0.58
CA LEU A 207 4.20 -6.30 1.72
C LEU A 207 3.72 -7.71 1.35
N LEU A 208 3.13 -7.89 0.17
CA LEU A 208 2.76 -9.21 -0.35
C LEU A 208 3.98 -10.13 -0.48
N GLY A 209 5.10 -9.63 -1.02
CA GLY A 209 6.34 -10.40 -1.13
C GLY A 209 6.86 -10.87 0.24
N ALA A 210 6.84 -9.98 1.25
CA ALA A 210 7.22 -10.33 2.62
C ALA A 210 6.26 -11.38 3.22
N MET A 211 4.95 -11.25 2.97
CA MET A 211 3.95 -12.24 3.40
C MET A 211 4.19 -13.61 2.74
N LEU A 212 4.44 -13.66 1.44
CA LEU A 212 4.69 -14.91 0.73
C LEU A 212 5.96 -15.61 1.21
N ALA A 213 6.97 -14.85 1.64
CA ALA A 213 8.19 -15.39 2.23
C ALA A 213 7.97 -15.95 3.65
N ALA A 214 7.07 -15.33 4.43
CA ALA A 214 6.81 -15.69 5.83
C ALA A 214 5.73 -16.76 6.00
N LEU A 215 4.83 -16.94 5.02
CA LEU A 215 3.65 -17.78 5.13
C LEU A 215 3.85 -19.18 4.52
N PRO A 216 3.36 -20.25 5.20
CA PRO A 216 3.36 -21.59 4.63
C PRO A 216 2.40 -21.74 3.45
N SER A 217 1.28 -21.00 3.45
CA SER A 217 0.30 -21.01 2.35
C SER A 217 -0.48 -19.70 2.25
N VAL A 218 -0.75 -19.29 1.01
CA VAL A 218 -1.65 -18.19 0.68
C VAL A 218 -2.56 -18.65 -0.46
N THR A 219 -3.84 -18.36 -0.36
CA THR A 219 -4.83 -18.59 -1.42
C THR A 219 -5.30 -17.27 -2.00
N VAL A 220 -5.18 -17.10 -3.31
CA VAL A 220 -5.53 -15.85 -4.01
C VAL A 220 -6.59 -16.13 -5.07
N ALA A 221 -7.71 -15.41 -5.03
CA ALA A 221 -8.68 -15.41 -6.12
C ALA A 221 -8.31 -14.30 -7.12
N LEU A 222 -8.22 -14.67 -8.39
CA LEU A 222 -7.90 -13.73 -9.48
C LEU A 222 -8.92 -13.90 -10.61
N CYS A 223 -9.25 -12.77 -11.23
CA CYS A 223 -10.01 -12.76 -12.47
C CYS A 223 -9.10 -13.15 -13.63
N ASP A 224 -9.57 -14.07 -14.45
CA ASP A 224 -8.91 -14.55 -15.66
C ASP A 224 -9.92 -14.31 -16.80
N ASP A 225 -9.80 -13.12 -17.42
CA ASP A 225 -10.67 -12.68 -18.53
C ASP A 225 -10.02 -12.98 -19.89
#